data_c86baa89ab3af94a16dffd075abac70b
#
_entry.id   c86baa89ab3af94a16dffd075abac70b
#
_cell.length_a   1.000
_cell.length_b   1.000
_cell.length_c   1.000
_cell.angle_alpha   90.00
_cell.angle_beta   90.00
_cell.angle_gamma   90.00
#
_symmetry.space_group_name_H-M   'P 1'
#
loop_
_entity.id
_entity.type
_entity.pdbx_description
1 polymer ?
#
loop_
_entity_poly.entity_id
_entity_poly.type
_entity_poly.pdbx_seq_one_letter_code
_entity_poly.pdbx_strand_id
1 'polypeptide(L)'
;MKNVIVASAAALLLGMTAAQADTYVSVLGGPTFAPDLRVGATRNPMDTGFNVGARVGTTLDNWNLPNFSVEADGLFNQSTYSASNNNARLQSSSYMGNLIYHMPTDTPFSIYGGAGLGAVNTNIDNGVGNHGGSTVLGWQAIGGVEYRASEWASLFAEYRYQDAHNVNAGGLTQVGNRSNNLSFGVKWHLD
;
A
#
# COMPACT_ATOMS: atom_id res chain seq x y z
N MET A 1 19.65 8.91 -9.35
CA MET A 1 18.59 8.21 -10.10
C MET A 1 17.34 7.85 -9.23
N LYS A 2 17.30 8.22 -7.93
CA LYS A 2 16.18 7.88 -7.02
C LYS A 2 14.91 8.75 -7.19
N ASN A 3 15.02 9.91 -7.84
CA ASN A 3 13.91 10.87 -7.94
C ASN A 3 13.10 10.77 -9.25
N VAL A 4 13.51 9.90 -10.17
CA VAL A 4 12.87 9.81 -11.51
C VAL A 4 11.64 8.90 -11.48
N ILE A 5 11.61 7.89 -10.62
CA ILE A 5 10.51 6.90 -10.57
C ILE A 5 9.24 7.48 -9.96
N VAL A 6 9.37 8.34 -8.94
CA VAL A 6 8.21 8.98 -8.30
C VAL A 6 7.54 10.00 -9.23
N ALA A 7 8.33 10.72 -10.03
CA ALA A 7 7.82 11.69 -10.99
C ALA A 7 7.07 11.01 -12.16
N SER A 8 7.46 9.78 -12.54
CA SER A 8 6.86 9.08 -13.68
C SER A 8 5.49 8.50 -13.37
N ALA A 9 5.25 8.04 -12.15
CA ALA A 9 3.93 7.53 -11.72
C ALA A 9 2.90 8.67 -11.59
N ALA A 10 3.32 9.82 -11.07
CA ALA A 10 2.47 11.01 -10.98
C ALA A 10 2.16 11.61 -12.37
N ALA A 11 3.12 11.57 -13.31
CA ALA A 11 2.94 12.09 -14.66
C ALA A 11 1.98 11.26 -15.53
N LEU A 12 1.91 9.94 -15.31
CA LEU A 12 0.95 9.06 -16.01
C LEU A 12 -0.50 9.34 -15.61
N LEU A 13 -0.74 9.80 -14.40
CA LEU A 13 -2.09 10.14 -13.91
C LEU A 13 -2.52 11.55 -14.27
N LEU A 14 -1.58 12.49 -14.39
CA LEU A 14 -1.87 13.87 -14.84
C LEU A 14 -2.20 13.96 -16.34
N GLY A 15 -1.88 12.93 -17.14
CA GLY A 15 -2.25 12.83 -18.56
C GLY A 15 -3.67 12.34 -18.82
N MET A 16 -4.38 11.87 -17.82
CA MET A 16 -5.78 11.45 -17.91
C MET A 16 -6.72 12.62 -17.59
N THR A 17 -6.65 13.68 -18.39
CA THR A 17 -7.68 14.72 -18.41
C THR A 17 -8.94 14.13 -19.04
N ALA A 18 -9.63 13.28 -18.35
CA ALA A 18 -10.93 12.80 -18.75
C ALA A 18 -11.97 13.76 -18.19
N ALA A 19 -12.52 14.59 -19.05
CA ALA A 19 -13.81 15.20 -18.79
C ALA A 19 -14.80 14.08 -18.44
N GLN A 20 -15.34 14.05 -17.22
CA GLN A 20 -16.38 13.15 -16.68
C GLN A 20 -15.96 11.87 -15.95
N ALA A 21 -14.71 11.63 -15.61
CA ALA A 21 -14.34 10.56 -14.69
C ALA A 21 -14.11 11.16 -13.29
N ASP A 22 -14.79 10.64 -12.27
CA ASP A 22 -14.56 11.01 -10.87
C ASP A 22 -13.12 10.73 -10.48
N THR A 23 -12.35 11.78 -10.34
CA THR A 23 -10.96 11.68 -9.86
C THR A 23 -10.90 11.97 -8.37
N TYR A 24 -10.09 11.25 -7.66
CA TYR A 24 -9.96 11.43 -6.21
C TYR A 24 -8.53 11.27 -5.73
N VAL A 25 -8.24 11.87 -4.58
CA VAL A 25 -7.02 11.67 -3.82
C VAL A 25 -7.36 11.17 -2.43
N SER A 26 -6.47 10.37 -1.84
CA SER A 26 -6.69 9.86 -0.48
C SER A 26 -5.39 9.87 0.30
N VAL A 27 -5.53 10.04 1.62
CA VAL A 27 -4.47 9.75 2.58
C VAL A 27 -4.96 8.68 3.55
N LEU A 28 -4.04 7.83 3.99
CA LEU A 28 -4.37 6.70 4.84
C LEU A 28 -3.25 6.39 5.83
N GLY A 29 -3.60 5.75 6.93
CA GLY A 29 -2.63 5.26 7.90
C GLY A 29 -3.26 4.35 8.93
N GLY A 30 -2.43 3.56 9.59
CA GLY A 30 -2.90 2.62 10.61
C GLY A 30 -1.85 1.60 11.03
N PRO A 31 -2.25 0.55 11.76
CA PRO A 31 -1.33 -0.51 12.18
C PRO A 31 -0.93 -1.42 11.01
N THR A 32 0.32 -1.88 11.08
CA THR A 32 0.89 -2.91 10.20
C THR A 32 1.24 -4.14 11.03
N PHE A 33 0.79 -5.29 10.57
CA PHE A 33 1.09 -6.59 11.16
C PHE A 33 2.01 -7.35 10.21
N ALA A 34 3.30 -7.39 10.54
CA ALA A 34 4.26 -8.19 9.80
C ALA A 34 4.22 -9.65 10.31
N PRO A 35 4.28 -10.66 9.43
CA PRO A 35 4.42 -12.04 9.88
C PRO A 35 5.78 -12.23 10.53
N ASP A 36 5.88 -13.23 11.41
CA ASP A 36 7.11 -13.61 12.09
C ASP A 36 8.28 -13.76 11.11
N LEU A 37 9.41 -13.14 11.46
CA LEU A 37 10.64 -13.30 10.70
C LEU A 37 11.20 -14.70 10.93
N ARG A 38 11.29 -15.50 9.88
CA ARG A 38 11.91 -16.82 9.92
C ARG A 38 13.39 -16.70 9.56
N VAL A 39 14.25 -16.96 10.54
CA VAL A 39 15.70 -17.11 10.32
C VAL A 39 16.06 -18.57 10.62
N GLY A 40 16.17 -19.39 9.58
CA GLY A 40 16.35 -20.83 9.76
C GLY A 40 15.15 -21.50 10.43
N ALA A 41 15.35 -22.20 11.54
CA ALA A 41 14.31 -22.85 12.33
C ALA A 41 13.68 -21.94 13.41
N THR A 42 14.20 -20.75 13.62
CA THR A 42 13.77 -19.83 14.69
C THR A 42 12.70 -18.87 14.16
N ARG A 43 11.57 -18.81 14.87
CA ARG A 43 10.53 -17.82 14.66
C ARG A 43 10.75 -16.66 15.63
N ASN A 44 10.86 -15.47 15.08
CA ASN A 44 10.99 -14.25 15.86
C ASN A 44 9.72 -13.41 15.64
N PRO A 45 8.91 -13.18 16.69
CA PRO A 45 7.72 -12.35 16.57
C PRO A 45 8.12 -10.92 16.22
N MET A 46 7.40 -10.31 15.29
CA MET A 46 7.56 -8.90 14.97
C MET A 46 6.54 -8.06 15.73
N ASP A 47 6.97 -6.91 16.21
CA ASP A 47 6.07 -5.95 16.85
C ASP A 47 5.12 -5.35 15.81
N THR A 48 3.92 -4.98 16.27
CA THR A 48 2.98 -4.21 15.45
C THR A 48 3.63 -2.89 15.04
N GLY A 49 3.71 -2.68 13.74
CA GLY A 49 4.22 -1.46 13.15
C GLY A 49 3.12 -0.48 12.79
N PHE A 50 3.47 0.51 11.98
CA PHE A 50 2.52 1.44 11.40
C PHE A 50 2.69 1.54 9.89
N ASN A 51 1.62 1.94 9.21
CA ASN A 51 1.63 2.32 7.81
C ASN A 51 1.09 3.75 7.65
N VAL A 52 1.57 4.40 6.60
CA VAL A 52 1.06 5.69 6.13
C VAL A 52 1.21 5.74 4.62
N GLY A 53 0.22 6.28 3.93
CA GLY A 53 0.24 6.33 2.48
C GLY A 53 -0.67 7.37 1.89
N ALA A 54 -0.54 7.50 0.57
CA ALA A 54 -1.40 8.32 -0.25
C ALA A 54 -1.71 7.59 -1.56
N ARG A 55 -2.87 7.90 -2.13
CA ARG A 55 -3.28 7.38 -3.43
C ARG A 55 -3.98 8.45 -4.24
N VAL A 56 -3.97 8.24 -5.54
CA VAL A 56 -4.79 8.95 -6.50
C VAL A 56 -5.47 7.92 -7.38
N GLY A 57 -6.74 8.15 -7.70
CA GLY A 57 -7.53 7.23 -8.50
C GLY A 57 -8.54 7.96 -9.36
N THR A 58 -9.11 7.22 -10.29
CA THR A 58 -10.19 7.68 -11.16
C THR A 58 -11.14 6.54 -11.47
N THR A 59 -12.43 6.84 -11.58
CA THR A 59 -13.45 5.86 -11.99
C THR A 59 -13.32 5.54 -13.48
N LEU A 60 -13.80 4.37 -13.89
CA LEU A 60 -13.77 3.90 -15.27
C LEU A 60 -15.14 3.98 -15.96
N ASP A 61 -16.04 4.83 -15.47
CA ASP A 61 -17.40 4.97 -16.00
C ASP A 61 -17.40 5.32 -17.50
N ASN A 62 -16.44 6.13 -17.94
CA ASN A 62 -16.28 6.50 -19.35
C ASN A 62 -15.85 5.35 -20.28
N TRP A 63 -15.35 4.25 -19.69
CA TRP A 63 -14.93 3.05 -20.43
C TRP A 63 -15.98 1.94 -20.40
N ASN A 64 -17.23 2.29 -20.06
CA ASN A 64 -18.32 1.33 -19.84
C ASN A 64 -17.99 0.26 -18.78
N LEU A 65 -17.19 0.60 -17.80
CA LEU A 65 -16.87 -0.22 -16.64
C LEU A 65 -17.35 0.49 -15.37
N PRO A 66 -18.67 0.62 -15.19
CA PRO A 66 -19.22 1.24 -13.99
C PRO A 66 -18.78 0.45 -12.76
N ASN A 67 -18.62 1.14 -11.67
CA ASN A 67 -18.17 0.60 -10.39
C ASN A 67 -16.69 0.15 -10.34
N PHE A 68 -15.91 0.31 -11.41
CA PHE A 68 -14.48 0.09 -11.38
C PHE A 68 -13.72 1.41 -11.29
N SER A 69 -12.60 1.37 -10.59
CA SER A 69 -11.62 2.46 -10.58
C SER A 69 -10.20 1.91 -10.71
N VAL A 70 -9.32 2.72 -11.24
CA VAL A 70 -7.88 2.49 -11.23
C VAL A 70 -7.23 3.46 -10.26
N GLU A 71 -6.27 2.96 -9.51
CA GLU A 71 -5.56 3.73 -8.50
C GLU A 71 -4.05 3.55 -8.66
N ALA A 72 -3.30 4.61 -8.37
CA ALA A 72 -1.89 4.49 -8.04
C ALA A 72 -1.70 4.88 -6.58
N ASP A 73 -1.02 4.05 -5.83
CA ASP A 73 -0.74 4.32 -4.42
C ASP A 73 0.74 4.21 -4.07
N GLY A 74 1.11 4.96 -3.03
CA GLY A 74 2.37 4.83 -2.33
C GLY A 74 2.10 4.57 -0.86
N LEU A 75 2.66 3.49 -0.31
CA LEU A 75 2.51 3.11 1.09
C LEU A 75 3.89 2.94 1.72
N PHE A 76 4.08 3.55 2.87
CA PHE A 76 5.23 3.36 3.74
C PHE A 76 4.82 2.53 4.95
N ASN A 77 5.57 1.46 5.23
CA ASN A 77 5.39 0.61 6.39
C ASN A 77 6.66 0.63 7.23
N GLN A 78 6.52 0.67 8.54
CA GLN A 78 7.62 0.52 9.47
C GLN A 78 7.23 -0.43 10.60
N SER A 79 8.05 -1.45 10.82
CA SER A 79 7.94 -2.39 11.95
C SER A 79 9.27 -2.50 12.67
N THR A 80 9.22 -2.71 13.97
CA THR A 80 10.40 -2.86 14.81
C THR A 80 10.47 -4.31 15.28
N TYR A 81 11.66 -4.86 15.29
CA TYR A 81 11.96 -6.16 15.87
C TYR A 81 12.81 -5.97 17.13
N SER A 82 12.27 -6.37 18.27
CA SER A 82 12.97 -6.33 19.55
C SER A 82 13.64 -7.67 19.83
N ALA A 83 14.85 -7.88 19.32
CA ALA A 83 15.69 -8.99 19.78
C ALA A 83 16.64 -8.52 20.86
N SER A 84 16.78 -9.32 21.87
CA SER A 84 17.53 -9.24 23.15
C SER A 84 18.66 -8.21 23.32
N ASN A 85 19.16 -7.50 22.32
CA ASN A 85 20.16 -6.41 22.45
C ASN A 85 20.29 -5.49 21.22
N ASN A 86 19.54 -5.72 20.14
CA ASN A 86 19.60 -4.87 18.95
C ASN A 86 18.19 -4.60 18.43
N ASN A 87 17.79 -3.32 18.44
CA ASN A 87 16.54 -2.88 17.81
C ASN A 87 16.74 -2.83 16.28
N ALA A 88 16.39 -3.90 15.58
CA ALA A 88 16.34 -3.88 14.13
C ALA A 88 15.05 -3.24 13.64
N ARG A 89 15.15 -2.41 12.60
CA ARG A 89 14.01 -1.77 11.95
C ARG A 89 13.85 -2.32 10.54
N LEU A 90 12.63 -2.72 10.24
CA LEU A 90 12.20 -3.07 8.89
C LEU A 90 11.37 -1.92 8.34
N GLN A 91 11.84 -1.31 7.27
CA GLN A 91 11.12 -0.27 6.55
C GLN A 91 10.83 -0.77 5.14
N SER A 92 9.59 -0.58 4.69
CA SER A 92 9.17 -0.94 3.36
C SER A 92 8.41 0.23 2.72
N SER A 93 8.74 0.54 1.49
CA SER A 93 7.98 1.49 0.67
C SER A 93 7.47 0.76 -0.56
N SER A 94 6.19 0.84 -0.82
CA SER A 94 5.57 0.24 -1.99
C SER A 94 4.90 1.28 -2.89
N TYR A 95 4.96 1.04 -4.19
CA TYR A 95 4.31 1.84 -5.23
C TYR A 95 3.52 0.88 -6.11
N MET A 96 2.20 0.96 -6.05
CA MET A 96 1.31 -0.01 -6.67
C MET A 96 0.32 0.64 -7.62
N GLY A 97 0.00 -0.06 -8.70
CA GLY A 97 -1.18 0.19 -9.52
C GLY A 97 -2.27 -0.81 -9.16
N ASN A 98 -3.48 -0.33 -8.91
CA ASN A 98 -4.59 -1.14 -8.42
C ASN A 98 -5.79 -1.05 -9.37
N LEU A 99 -6.54 -2.13 -9.45
CA LEU A 99 -7.90 -2.16 -9.99
C LEU A 99 -8.84 -2.45 -8.83
N ILE A 100 -9.79 -1.56 -8.60
CA ILE A 100 -10.74 -1.63 -7.48
C ILE A 100 -12.15 -1.76 -8.06
N TYR A 101 -12.96 -2.61 -7.46
CA TYR A 101 -14.38 -2.76 -7.71
C TYR A 101 -15.17 -2.26 -6.50
N HIS A 102 -16.07 -1.33 -6.71
CA HIS A 102 -16.99 -0.81 -5.71
C HIS A 102 -18.34 -1.50 -5.87
N MET A 103 -18.83 -2.14 -4.81
CA MET A 103 -20.18 -2.73 -4.83
C MET A 103 -21.21 -1.60 -4.84
N PRO A 104 -22.13 -1.57 -5.81
CA PRO A 104 -23.19 -0.56 -5.84
C PRO A 104 -24.10 -0.77 -4.64
N THR A 105 -24.40 0.31 -3.91
CA THR A 105 -25.31 0.31 -2.77
C THR A 105 -26.18 1.56 -2.80
N ASP A 106 -27.40 1.45 -2.30
CA ASP A 106 -28.34 2.59 -2.16
C ASP A 106 -28.13 3.33 -0.82
N THR A 107 -27.03 3.08 -0.13
CA THR A 107 -26.72 3.67 1.17
C THR A 107 -25.43 4.51 1.06
N PRO A 108 -25.17 5.41 2.03
CA PRO A 108 -23.90 6.14 2.08
C PRO A 108 -22.68 5.25 2.38
N PHE A 109 -22.90 3.98 2.68
CA PHE A 109 -21.84 2.99 2.87
C PHE A 109 -21.67 2.19 1.59
N SER A 110 -20.43 1.99 1.18
CA SER A 110 -20.05 1.09 0.09
C SER A 110 -18.96 0.12 0.56
N ILE A 111 -18.96 -1.07 -0.02
CA ILE A 111 -17.91 -2.07 0.15
C ILE A 111 -17.10 -2.10 -1.13
N TYR A 112 -15.80 -2.19 -1.01
CA TYR A 112 -14.94 -2.30 -2.18
C TYR A 112 -13.87 -3.36 -1.99
N GLY A 113 -13.38 -3.87 -3.10
CA GLY A 113 -12.28 -4.81 -3.11
C GLY A 113 -11.48 -4.72 -4.39
N GLY A 114 -10.23 -5.09 -4.34
CA GLY A 114 -9.37 -5.00 -5.50
C GLY A 114 -8.04 -5.70 -5.34
N ALA A 115 -7.26 -5.60 -6.39
CA ALA A 115 -5.92 -6.14 -6.43
C ALA A 115 -4.98 -5.18 -7.16
N GLY A 116 -3.70 -5.27 -6.81
CA GLY A 116 -2.68 -4.41 -7.41
C GLY A 116 -1.35 -5.11 -7.58
N LEU A 117 -0.55 -4.53 -8.46
CA LEU A 117 0.82 -4.94 -8.77
C LEU A 117 1.73 -3.72 -8.73
N GLY A 118 2.99 -3.91 -8.34
CA GLY A 118 3.94 -2.81 -8.32
C GLY A 118 5.29 -3.16 -7.75
N ALA A 119 6.04 -2.12 -7.38
CA ALA A 119 7.38 -2.23 -6.83
C ALA A 119 7.36 -2.06 -5.31
N VAL A 120 8.04 -2.96 -4.62
CA VAL A 120 8.26 -2.91 -3.17
C VAL A 120 9.74 -2.74 -2.91
N ASN A 121 10.11 -1.65 -2.25
CA ASN A 121 11.46 -1.39 -1.78
C ASN A 121 11.53 -1.67 -0.28
N THR A 122 12.39 -2.57 0.12
CA THR A 122 12.58 -2.95 1.52
C THR A 122 13.98 -2.57 1.96
N ASN A 123 14.08 -1.86 3.09
CA ASN A 123 15.33 -1.52 3.75
C ASN A 123 15.35 -2.18 5.12
N ILE A 124 16.40 -2.92 5.39
CA ILE A 124 16.67 -3.54 6.69
C ILE A 124 17.84 -2.81 7.32
N ASP A 125 17.60 -2.26 8.51
CA ASP A 125 18.64 -1.71 9.37
C ASP A 125 18.80 -2.68 10.55
N ASN A 126 19.92 -3.39 10.60
CA ASN A 126 20.20 -4.37 11.65
C ASN A 126 20.87 -3.75 12.91
N GLY A 127 20.91 -2.42 13.01
CA GLY A 127 21.50 -1.72 14.16
C GLY A 127 23.02 -1.81 14.28
N VAL A 128 23.72 -2.49 13.33
CA VAL A 128 25.17 -2.72 13.35
C VAL A 128 25.86 -2.10 12.13
N GLY A 129 25.19 -1.15 11.44
CA GLY A 129 25.77 -0.41 10.33
C GLY A 129 25.69 -1.10 8.97
N ASN A 130 25.03 -2.23 8.82
CA ASN A 130 24.76 -2.86 7.54
C ASN A 130 23.39 -2.40 7.00
N HIS A 131 23.41 -1.60 5.94
CA HIS A 131 22.21 -1.15 5.23
C HIS A 131 22.06 -1.95 3.94
N GLY A 132 21.06 -2.78 3.85
CA GLY A 132 20.68 -3.52 2.63
C GLY A 132 19.31 -3.10 2.15
N GLY A 133 19.22 -2.61 0.90
CA GLY A 133 17.94 -2.30 0.26
C GLY A 133 17.75 -3.14 -0.99
N SER A 134 16.54 -3.65 -1.21
CA SER A 134 16.17 -4.38 -2.41
C SER A 134 14.81 -3.91 -2.91
N THR A 135 14.70 -3.77 -4.23
CA THR A 135 13.42 -3.47 -4.89
C THR A 135 12.99 -4.71 -5.66
N VAL A 136 11.79 -5.18 -5.38
CA VAL A 136 11.22 -6.38 -5.99
C VAL A 136 9.80 -6.12 -6.47
N LEU A 137 9.33 -6.96 -7.38
CA LEU A 137 7.93 -6.95 -7.79
C LEU A 137 7.08 -7.54 -6.65
N GLY A 138 5.98 -6.87 -6.35
CA GLY A 138 4.99 -7.30 -5.37
C GLY A 138 3.57 -7.22 -5.92
N TRP A 139 2.66 -7.84 -5.20
CA TRP A 139 1.23 -7.75 -5.43
C TRP A 139 0.50 -7.49 -4.13
N GLN A 140 -0.72 -7.01 -4.23
CA GLN A 140 -1.57 -6.79 -3.07
C GLN A 140 -3.03 -7.12 -3.36
N ALA A 141 -3.72 -7.50 -2.30
CA ALA A 141 -5.17 -7.62 -2.29
C ALA A 141 -5.73 -6.61 -1.28
N ILE A 142 -6.81 -5.95 -1.65
CA ILE A 142 -7.41 -4.85 -0.91
C ILE A 142 -8.88 -5.18 -0.67
N GLY A 143 -9.38 -4.91 0.52
CA GLY A 143 -10.79 -4.95 0.84
C GLY A 143 -11.13 -3.91 1.88
N GLY A 144 -12.22 -3.17 1.68
CA GLY A 144 -12.55 -2.07 2.55
C GLY A 144 -14.02 -1.68 2.53
N VAL A 145 -14.33 -0.78 3.43
CA VAL A 145 -15.63 -0.10 3.53
C VAL A 145 -15.39 1.40 3.46
N GLU A 146 -16.27 2.09 2.76
CA GLU A 146 -16.24 3.52 2.58
C GLU A 146 -17.57 4.12 3.04
N TYR A 147 -17.52 5.25 3.73
CA TYR A 147 -18.66 6.04 4.13
C TYR A 147 -18.58 7.42 3.47
N ARG A 148 -19.54 7.75 2.62
CA ARG A 148 -19.64 9.05 1.98
C ARG A 148 -20.16 10.07 2.97
N ALA A 149 -19.24 10.86 3.54
CA ALA A 149 -19.55 11.85 4.56
C ALA A 149 -20.12 13.15 3.95
N SER A 150 -19.70 13.48 2.72
CA SER A 150 -20.19 14.63 1.94
C SER A 150 -20.02 14.37 0.45
N GLU A 151 -20.46 15.31 -0.39
CA GLU A 151 -20.27 15.23 -1.84
C GLU A 151 -18.78 15.19 -2.23
N TRP A 152 -17.94 15.89 -1.48
CA TRP A 152 -16.52 16.05 -1.76
C TRP A 152 -15.59 15.17 -0.90
N ALA A 153 -16.11 14.45 0.12
CA ALA A 153 -15.26 13.66 1.02
C ALA A 153 -15.92 12.37 1.51
N SER A 154 -15.13 11.32 1.55
CA SER A 154 -15.46 10.01 2.11
C SER A 154 -14.43 9.60 3.17
N LEU A 155 -14.90 8.85 4.18
CA LEU A 155 -14.07 8.15 5.15
C LEU A 155 -14.00 6.68 4.77
N PHE A 156 -12.87 6.03 4.96
CA PHE A 156 -12.76 4.60 4.68
C PHE A 156 -11.91 3.87 5.71
N ALA A 157 -12.21 2.58 5.83
CA ALA A 157 -11.39 1.61 6.54
C ALA A 157 -11.07 0.47 5.59
N GLU A 158 -9.79 0.07 5.54
CA GLU A 158 -9.25 -0.84 4.54
C GLU A 158 -8.33 -1.86 5.17
N TYR A 159 -8.50 -3.11 4.79
CA TYR A 159 -7.52 -4.16 5.03
C TYR A 159 -6.76 -4.45 3.74
N ARG A 160 -5.44 -4.53 3.84
CA ARG A 160 -4.55 -4.78 2.72
C ARG A 160 -3.58 -5.90 3.07
N TYR A 161 -3.61 -6.95 2.26
CA TYR A 161 -2.60 -7.98 2.23
C TYR A 161 -1.60 -7.66 1.11
N GLN A 162 -0.33 -7.60 1.43
CA GLN A 162 0.74 -7.36 0.46
C GLN A 162 1.77 -8.47 0.55
N ASP A 163 2.21 -8.99 -0.59
CA ASP A 163 3.26 -10.00 -0.72
C ASP A 163 4.24 -9.57 -1.82
N ALA A 164 5.50 -9.61 -1.52
CA ALA A 164 6.56 -9.29 -2.45
C ALA A 164 7.51 -10.47 -2.61
N HIS A 165 8.00 -10.67 -3.83
CA HIS A 165 8.94 -11.74 -4.14
C HIS A 165 10.16 -11.68 -3.23
N ASN A 166 10.76 -12.85 -2.97
CA ASN A 166 11.87 -13.02 -2.02
C ASN A 166 12.97 -11.97 -2.20
N VAL A 167 13.22 -11.25 -1.12
CA VAL A 167 14.26 -10.21 -1.06
C VAL A 167 15.57 -10.83 -0.58
N ASN A 168 16.65 -10.60 -1.30
CA ASN A 168 18.00 -10.90 -0.83
C ASN A 168 18.60 -9.60 -0.27
N ALA A 169 18.55 -9.40 1.04
CA ALA A 169 19.09 -8.19 1.67
C ALA A 169 19.93 -8.54 2.90
N GLY A 170 21.09 -7.88 3.05
CA GLY A 170 21.90 -7.99 4.25
C GLY A 170 22.52 -9.37 4.53
N GLY A 171 22.76 -10.20 3.49
CA GLY A 171 23.31 -11.55 3.64
C GLY A 171 22.27 -12.62 4.01
N LEU A 172 21.00 -12.26 4.11
CA LEU A 172 19.88 -13.18 4.30
C LEU A 172 19.24 -13.50 2.93
N THR A 173 19.16 -14.78 2.61
CA THR A 173 18.49 -15.27 1.41
C THR A 173 17.06 -15.66 1.74
N GLN A 174 16.09 -15.25 0.87
CA GLN A 174 14.67 -15.63 0.95
C GLN A 174 13.90 -15.04 2.15
N VAL A 175 14.03 -13.76 2.42
CA VAL A 175 13.12 -13.08 3.36
C VAL A 175 11.81 -12.80 2.63
N GLY A 176 10.75 -13.52 2.97
CA GLY A 176 9.40 -13.23 2.48
C GLY A 176 8.94 -11.88 3.04
N ASN A 177 8.68 -10.93 2.15
CA ASN A 177 8.19 -9.61 2.54
C ASN A 177 6.66 -9.59 2.43
N ARG A 178 6.01 -10.10 3.46
CA ARG A 178 4.55 -10.08 3.60
C ARG A 178 4.16 -9.04 4.63
N SER A 179 3.08 -8.33 4.38
CA SER A 179 2.49 -7.43 5.38
C SER A 179 0.96 -7.47 5.32
N ASN A 180 0.37 -7.33 6.49
CA ASN A 180 -1.05 -7.14 6.67
C ASN A 180 -1.23 -5.73 7.25
N ASN A 181 -1.95 -4.89 6.54
CA ASN A 181 -2.16 -3.51 6.92
C ASN A 181 -3.64 -3.27 7.17
N LEU A 182 -3.98 -2.70 8.30
CA LEU A 182 -5.28 -2.12 8.54
C LEU A 182 -5.10 -0.61 8.49
N SER A 183 -5.83 0.05 7.61
CA SER A 183 -5.67 1.49 7.39
C SER A 183 -7.01 2.20 7.47
N PHE A 184 -6.98 3.41 7.98
CA PHE A 184 -8.11 4.34 7.98
C PHE A 184 -7.69 5.58 7.20
N GLY A 185 -8.62 6.17 6.47
CA GLY A 185 -8.27 7.29 5.63
C GLY A 185 -9.43 8.19 5.25
N VAL A 186 -9.05 9.25 4.57
CA VAL A 186 -9.97 10.21 3.96
C VAL A 186 -9.71 10.23 2.46
N LYS A 187 -10.78 10.21 1.69
CA LYS A 187 -10.79 10.33 0.24
C LYS A 187 -11.47 11.66 -0.10
N TRP A 188 -10.84 12.46 -0.95
CA TRP A 188 -11.40 13.70 -1.49
C TRP A 188 -11.70 13.49 -2.98
N HIS A 189 -12.92 13.76 -3.37
CA HIS A 189 -13.37 13.77 -4.75
C HIS A 189 -13.03 15.14 -5.37
N LEU A 190 -12.40 15.10 -6.54
CA LEU A 190 -11.90 16.27 -7.27
C LEU A 190 -12.81 16.45 -8.50
N ASP A 191 -13.97 17.04 -8.30
CA ASP A 191 -14.93 17.36 -9.37
C ASP A 191 -14.61 18.70 -10.06
#